data_3cd1b948f1991660d406c59ad74c0420
#
_entry.id   3cd1b948f1991660d406c59ad74c0420
#
_cell.length_a   1.000
_cell.length_b   1.000
_cell.length_c   1.000
_cell.angle_alpha   90.00
_cell.angle_beta   90.00
_cell.angle_gamma   90.00
#
_symmetry.space_group_name_H-M   'P 1'
#
loop_
_entity.id
_entity.type
_entity.pdbx_description
1 polymer ?
#
loop_
_entity_poly.entity_id
_entity_poly.type
_entity_poly.pdbx_seq_one_letter_code
_entity_poly.pdbx_strand_id
1 'polypeptide(L)'
;MELKRQRALSLSDRDYRALLPHLPERTRLFRLFRTHHHWTRVFLAAPTILGVIDTYGIELIHPMREGRSPQQIGRKGLSNHRWIVGGKLCLLLNQYGLVVRWACDTAKVADHTFQWLGRPCEEQMIVLSDTAFHATEGDPSNLKLCPRGEWQDRMLVETVLSMLTLVCHMTKVMHRGWAYVQARLAFTMAACNVLVQWHGFQPTASGFVPLSIAEFSL
;
A
#
# COMPACT_ATOMS: atom_id res chain seq x y z
N MET A 1 0.37 9.80 14.01
CA MET A 1 0.24 8.35 13.82
C MET A 1 0.91 7.59 14.95
N GLU A 2 2.15 7.88 15.30
CA GLU A 2 2.90 7.18 16.35
C GLU A 2 2.19 7.23 17.72
N LEU A 3 1.71 8.38 18.16
CA LEU A 3 0.97 8.52 19.42
C LEU A 3 -0.33 7.70 19.45
N LYS A 4 -0.95 7.50 18.28
CA LYS A 4 -2.16 6.67 18.17
C LYS A 4 -1.81 5.17 18.16
N ARG A 5 -0.62 4.81 17.65
CA ARG A 5 -0.07 3.46 17.66
C ARG A 5 0.17 2.97 19.09
N GLN A 6 0.74 3.81 19.92
CA GLN A 6 1.03 3.48 21.33
C GLN A 6 -0.22 3.26 22.19
N ARG A 7 -1.41 3.24 21.59
CA ARG A 7 -2.72 3.07 22.26
C ARG A 7 -2.98 4.01 23.45
N ALA A 8 -2.02 4.85 23.79
CA ALA A 8 -2.08 5.72 24.94
C ALA A 8 -3.04 6.89 24.71
N LEU A 9 -3.33 7.26 23.45
CA LEU A 9 -4.05 8.50 23.17
C LEU A 9 -5.02 8.31 21.98
N SER A 10 -6.30 8.36 22.25
CA SER A 10 -7.31 8.70 21.24
C SER A 10 -7.26 10.22 21.03
N LEU A 11 -6.26 10.67 20.24
CA LEU A 11 -6.08 12.09 20.00
C LEU A 11 -7.19 12.64 19.10
N SER A 12 -7.95 13.58 19.62
CA SER A 12 -8.86 14.42 18.85
C SER A 12 -8.08 15.48 18.04
N ASP A 13 -8.72 16.12 17.06
CA ASP A 13 -8.12 17.27 16.34
C ASP A 13 -7.65 18.39 17.29
N ARG A 14 -8.28 18.50 18.46
CA ARG A 14 -7.92 19.48 19.51
C ARG A 14 -6.60 19.11 20.16
N ASP A 15 -6.38 17.83 20.45
CA ASP A 15 -5.14 17.37 21.09
C ASP A 15 -3.96 17.50 20.13
N TYR A 16 -4.16 17.23 18.82
CA TYR A 16 -3.14 17.47 17.82
C TYR A 16 -2.72 18.94 17.73
N ARG A 17 -3.67 19.87 17.86
CA ARG A 17 -3.37 21.31 17.86
C ARG A 17 -2.64 21.76 19.12
N ALA A 18 -2.94 21.16 20.26
CA ALA A 18 -2.24 21.42 21.50
C ALA A 18 -0.76 20.98 21.44
N LEU A 19 -0.51 19.78 20.82
CA LEU A 19 0.84 19.26 20.64
C LEU A 19 1.61 19.96 19.52
N LEU A 20 0.93 20.40 18.47
CA LEU A 20 1.53 21.01 17.28
C LEU A 20 0.77 22.30 16.92
N PRO A 21 0.98 23.39 17.68
CA PRO A 21 0.23 24.65 17.55
C PRO A 21 0.35 25.29 16.16
N HIS A 22 1.39 24.96 15.42
CA HIS A 22 1.63 25.48 14.07
C HIS A 22 1.01 24.62 12.95
N LEU A 23 0.33 23.49 13.29
CA LEU A 23 -0.35 22.71 12.29
C LEU A 23 -1.49 23.51 11.64
N PRO A 24 -1.56 23.50 10.30
CA PRO A 24 -2.68 24.13 9.60
C PRO A 24 -4.02 23.51 10.00
N GLU A 25 -5.08 24.28 9.80
CA GLU A 25 -6.43 23.76 9.94
C GLU A 25 -6.62 22.47 9.09
N ARG A 26 -7.41 21.52 9.62
CA ARG A 26 -7.64 20.19 9.02
C ARG A 26 -7.98 20.27 7.53
N THR A 27 -8.88 21.17 7.11
CA THR A 27 -9.28 21.32 5.70
C THR A 27 -8.11 21.78 4.83
N ARG A 28 -7.28 22.69 5.35
CA ARG A 28 -6.07 23.15 4.68
C ARG A 28 -5.04 22.04 4.58
N LEU A 29 -4.88 21.24 5.65
CA LEU A 29 -3.96 20.12 5.68
C LEU A 29 -4.33 19.06 4.61
N PHE A 30 -5.61 18.69 4.50
CA PHE A 30 -6.05 17.76 3.45
C PHE A 30 -5.83 18.30 2.03
N ARG A 31 -6.02 19.61 1.82
CA ARG A 31 -5.71 20.23 0.52
C ARG A 31 -4.21 20.17 0.22
N LEU A 32 -3.36 20.47 1.19
CA LEU A 32 -1.90 20.36 1.05
C LEU A 32 -1.48 18.94 0.74
N PHE A 33 -2.00 17.93 1.46
CA PHE A 33 -1.71 16.53 1.16
C PHE A 33 -2.10 16.15 -0.26
N ARG A 34 -3.28 16.55 -0.72
CA ARG A 34 -3.72 16.28 -2.08
C ARG A 34 -2.81 16.93 -3.12
N THR A 35 -2.40 18.17 -2.90
CA THR A 35 -1.58 18.93 -3.85
C THR A 35 -0.14 18.43 -3.89
N HIS A 36 0.40 18.02 -2.74
CA HIS A 36 1.83 17.70 -2.59
C HIS A 36 2.12 16.21 -2.37
N HIS A 37 1.15 15.32 -2.62
CA HIS A 37 1.35 13.88 -2.43
C HIS A 37 2.51 13.30 -3.26
N HIS A 38 2.87 13.93 -4.37
CA HIS A 38 4.00 13.53 -5.20
C HIS A 38 5.35 13.60 -4.46
N TRP A 39 5.48 14.44 -3.43
CA TRP A 39 6.69 14.52 -2.61
C TRP A 39 6.94 13.24 -1.79
N THR A 40 5.91 12.45 -1.55
CA THR A 40 6.07 11.17 -0.85
C THR A 40 6.96 10.17 -1.59
N ARG A 41 7.20 10.39 -2.89
CA ARG A 41 8.06 9.54 -3.71
C ARG A 41 9.50 9.44 -3.20
N VAL A 42 10.00 10.48 -2.51
CA VAL A 42 11.36 10.47 -1.92
C VAL A 42 11.50 9.46 -0.77
N PHE A 43 10.38 8.97 -0.22
CA PHE A 43 10.36 7.96 0.83
C PHE A 43 10.14 6.53 0.28
N LEU A 44 10.01 6.37 -1.02
CA LEU A 44 9.97 5.04 -1.64
C LEU A 44 11.38 4.45 -1.67
N ALA A 45 11.45 3.13 -1.49
CA ALA A 45 12.73 2.44 -1.41
C ALA A 45 13.35 2.22 -2.80
N ALA A 46 14.65 2.03 -2.81
CA ALA A 46 15.35 1.55 -3.99
C ALA A 46 15.01 0.08 -4.27
N PRO A 47 15.01 -0.36 -5.54
CA PRO A 47 14.91 -1.77 -5.88
C PRO A 47 16.10 -2.57 -5.31
N THR A 48 15.87 -3.85 -5.00
CA THR A 48 16.90 -4.83 -4.64
C THR A 48 16.89 -5.96 -5.67
N ILE A 49 17.80 -6.91 -5.55
CA ILE A 49 17.89 -8.05 -6.47
C ILE A 49 16.56 -8.82 -6.56
N LEU A 50 15.87 -8.95 -5.44
CA LEU A 50 14.59 -9.63 -5.38
C LEU A 50 13.48 -8.66 -4.94
N GLY A 51 12.31 -8.76 -5.55
CA GLY A 51 11.11 -8.04 -5.18
C GLY A 51 9.87 -8.89 -5.33
N VAL A 52 8.79 -8.40 -4.75
CA VAL A 52 7.48 -9.07 -4.75
C VAL A 52 6.42 -8.07 -5.17
N ILE A 53 5.56 -8.48 -6.11
CA ILE A 53 4.41 -7.69 -6.53
C ILE A 53 3.12 -8.43 -6.22
N ASP A 54 2.17 -7.74 -5.61
CA ASP A 54 0.84 -8.29 -5.33
C ASP A 54 -0.21 -7.18 -5.25
N THR A 55 -1.49 -7.56 -5.32
CA THR A 55 -2.61 -6.63 -5.28
C THR A 55 -3.46 -6.81 -4.02
N TYR A 56 -4.05 -5.71 -3.59
CA TYR A 56 -4.96 -5.67 -2.45
C TYR A 56 -6.20 -4.83 -2.75
N GLY A 57 -7.38 -5.39 -2.50
CA GLY A 57 -8.64 -4.68 -2.68
C GLY A 57 -8.96 -3.73 -1.53
N ILE A 58 -9.23 -2.47 -1.85
CA ILE A 58 -9.63 -1.45 -0.90
C ILE A 58 -11.13 -1.16 -1.10
N GLU A 59 -11.94 -1.50 -0.10
CA GLU A 59 -13.36 -1.13 -0.10
C GLU A 59 -13.51 0.36 0.19
N LEU A 60 -14.09 1.10 -0.74
CA LEU A 60 -14.37 2.53 -0.63
C LEU A 60 -15.85 2.80 -0.33
N ILE A 61 -16.72 1.92 -0.81
CA ILE A 61 -18.17 2.02 -0.69
C ILE A 61 -18.73 0.64 -0.36
N HIS A 62 -19.65 0.57 0.57
CA HIS A 62 -20.35 -0.67 0.84
C HIS A 62 -21.07 -1.17 -0.41
N PRO A 63 -20.95 -2.45 -0.82
CA PRO A 63 -21.52 -2.98 -2.08
C PRO A 63 -23.00 -2.68 -2.31
N MET A 64 -23.82 -2.65 -1.25
CA MET A 64 -25.24 -2.27 -1.34
C MET A 64 -25.49 -0.82 -1.78
N ARG A 65 -24.49 0.02 -1.81
CA ARG A 65 -24.57 1.42 -2.23
C ARG A 65 -24.06 1.66 -3.65
N GLU A 66 -23.67 0.60 -4.35
CA GLU A 66 -23.21 0.69 -5.73
C GLU A 66 -24.26 1.34 -6.64
N GLY A 67 -23.81 2.24 -7.51
CA GLY A 67 -24.67 2.92 -8.48
C GLY A 67 -25.61 4.00 -7.93
N ARG A 68 -25.63 4.25 -6.61
CA ARG A 68 -26.50 5.28 -6.02
C ARG A 68 -26.06 6.71 -6.26
N SER A 69 -24.82 6.93 -6.69
CA SER A 69 -24.30 8.26 -6.96
C SER A 69 -23.58 8.29 -8.30
N PRO A 70 -23.83 9.27 -9.16
CA PRO A 70 -23.09 9.47 -10.41
C PRO A 70 -21.62 9.82 -10.14
N GLN A 71 -21.30 10.33 -8.95
CA GLN A 71 -19.94 10.67 -8.52
C GLN A 71 -19.25 9.53 -7.78
N GLN A 72 -19.79 8.31 -7.87
CA GLN A 72 -19.18 7.14 -7.22
C GLN A 72 -17.75 6.95 -7.69
N ILE A 73 -16.84 6.84 -6.72
CA ILE A 73 -15.44 6.45 -6.97
C ILE A 73 -15.29 4.93 -6.81
N GLY A 74 -14.40 4.36 -7.63
CA GLY A 74 -14.18 2.91 -7.65
C GLY A 74 -15.26 2.15 -8.44
N ARG A 75 -14.99 0.90 -8.66
CA ARG A 75 -15.87 -0.04 -9.39
C ARG A 75 -15.98 -1.33 -8.61
N LYS A 76 -17.02 -2.11 -8.91
CA LYS A 76 -17.17 -3.45 -8.38
C LYS A 76 -16.11 -4.37 -8.96
N GLY A 77 -15.43 -5.11 -8.12
CA GLY A 77 -14.42 -6.09 -8.48
C GLY A 77 -14.32 -7.20 -7.45
N LEU A 78 -13.70 -8.31 -7.83
CA LEU A 78 -13.41 -9.42 -6.93
C LEU A 78 -12.04 -9.20 -6.31
N SER A 79 -11.95 -9.31 -4.98
CA SER A 79 -10.69 -9.29 -4.25
C SER A 79 -10.78 -10.24 -3.06
N ASN A 80 -9.80 -11.14 -2.92
CA ASN A 80 -9.75 -12.14 -1.86
C ASN A 80 -11.08 -12.90 -1.69
N HIS A 81 -11.62 -13.41 -2.80
CA HIS A 81 -12.88 -14.19 -2.88
C HIS A 81 -14.14 -13.42 -2.46
N ARG A 82 -14.09 -12.10 -2.28
CA ARG A 82 -15.26 -11.27 -2.01
C ARG A 82 -15.43 -10.14 -3.01
N TRP A 83 -16.69 -9.78 -3.25
CA TRP A 83 -17.02 -8.62 -4.05
C TRP A 83 -16.87 -7.34 -3.22
N ILE A 84 -16.09 -6.40 -3.74
CA ILE A 84 -15.91 -5.07 -3.17
C ILE A 84 -16.29 -4.01 -4.20
N VAL A 85 -16.66 -2.82 -3.74
CA VAL A 85 -16.79 -1.62 -4.57
C VAL A 85 -15.73 -0.63 -4.11
N GLY A 86 -14.71 -0.45 -4.95
CA GLY A 86 -13.58 0.36 -4.54
C GLY A 86 -12.43 0.39 -5.51
N GLY A 87 -11.23 0.36 -4.95
CA GLY A 87 -9.97 0.34 -5.65
C GLY A 87 -9.19 -0.96 -5.44
N LYS A 88 -8.26 -1.21 -6.34
CA LYS A 88 -7.24 -2.25 -6.24
C LYS A 88 -5.89 -1.56 -6.12
N LEU A 89 -5.24 -1.74 -4.99
CA LEU A 89 -3.88 -1.28 -4.72
C LEU A 89 -2.93 -2.37 -5.18
N CYS A 90 -1.93 -2.02 -5.96
CA CYS A 90 -0.81 -2.88 -6.30
C CYS A 90 0.45 -2.34 -5.62
N LEU A 91 1.20 -3.22 -4.98
CA LEU A 91 2.46 -2.92 -4.30
C LEU A 91 3.59 -3.71 -4.96
N LEU A 92 4.70 -3.04 -5.23
CA LEU A 92 6.00 -3.65 -5.50
C LEU A 92 6.89 -3.42 -4.29
N LEU A 93 7.23 -4.49 -3.61
CA LEU A 93 8.09 -4.50 -2.42
C LEU A 93 9.48 -5.01 -2.79
N ASN A 94 10.51 -4.53 -2.10
CA ASN A 94 11.82 -5.15 -2.13
C ASN A 94 11.93 -6.28 -1.09
N GLN A 95 13.05 -7.01 -1.08
CA GLN A 95 13.29 -8.12 -0.15
C GLN A 95 13.26 -7.72 1.34
N TYR A 96 13.34 -6.43 1.66
CA TYR A 96 13.26 -5.89 3.01
C TYR A 96 11.83 -5.49 3.40
N GLY A 97 10.83 -5.75 2.55
CA GLY A 97 9.44 -5.37 2.79
C GLY A 97 9.16 -3.88 2.63
N LEU A 98 10.09 -3.13 2.03
CA LEU A 98 9.89 -1.72 1.74
C LEU A 98 9.19 -1.52 0.41
N VAL A 99 8.27 -0.56 0.35
CA VAL A 99 7.56 -0.21 -0.88
C VAL A 99 8.51 0.52 -1.84
N VAL A 100 8.78 -0.11 -2.98
CA VAL A 100 9.58 0.46 -4.07
C VAL A 100 8.69 1.27 -5.01
N ARG A 101 7.55 0.69 -5.37
CA ARG A 101 6.53 1.31 -6.23
C ARG A 101 5.14 0.88 -5.81
N TRP A 102 4.17 1.68 -6.16
CA TRP A 102 2.77 1.33 -5.96
C TRP A 102 1.88 2.02 -6.98
N ALA A 103 0.73 1.44 -7.23
CA ALA A 103 -0.35 2.04 -8.01
C ALA A 103 -1.70 1.66 -7.43
N CYS A 104 -2.71 2.44 -7.73
CA CYS A 104 -4.08 2.12 -7.38
C CYS A 104 -5.02 2.49 -8.52
N ASP A 105 -5.86 1.55 -8.89
CA ASP A 105 -6.91 1.72 -9.87
C ASP A 105 -8.23 1.16 -9.33
N THR A 106 -9.28 1.14 -10.13
CA THR A 106 -10.58 0.59 -9.72
C THR A 106 -10.48 -0.90 -9.46
N ALA A 107 -11.30 -1.44 -8.55
CA ALA A 107 -11.26 -2.86 -8.20
C ALA A 107 -11.58 -3.83 -9.35
N LYS A 108 -12.14 -3.31 -10.46
CA LYS A 108 -12.46 -4.10 -11.67
C LYS A 108 -11.21 -4.48 -12.48
N VAL A 109 -10.11 -3.77 -12.32
CA VAL A 109 -8.90 -3.95 -13.11
C VAL A 109 -8.23 -5.29 -12.78
N ALA A 110 -7.76 -5.99 -13.80
CA ALA A 110 -7.04 -7.26 -13.63
C ALA A 110 -5.60 -7.02 -13.13
N ASP A 111 -5.04 -8.01 -12.43
CA ASP A 111 -3.74 -7.85 -11.75
C ASP A 111 -2.59 -7.67 -12.76
N HIS A 112 -2.64 -8.34 -13.90
CA HIS A 112 -1.63 -8.20 -14.95
C HIS A 112 -1.49 -6.77 -15.49
N THR A 113 -2.52 -5.93 -15.38
CA THR A 113 -2.43 -4.53 -15.82
C THR A 113 -1.44 -3.69 -14.99
N PHE A 114 -1.01 -4.20 -13.84
CA PHE A 114 -0.01 -3.55 -13.00
C PHE A 114 1.44 -4.00 -13.26
N GLN A 115 1.68 -4.89 -14.20
CA GLN A 115 3.03 -5.36 -14.55
C GLN A 115 4.02 -4.22 -14.87
N TRP A 116 3.50 -3.10 -15.39
CA TRP A 116 4.31 -1.91 -15.69
C TRP A 116 5.05 -1.34 -14.48
N LEU A 117 4.62 -1.65 -13.24
CA LEU A 117 5.33 -1.23 -12.03
C LEU A 117 6.73 -1.86 -11.93
N GLY A 118 6.90 -3.08 -12.42
CA GLY A 118 8.18 -3.80 -12.42
C GLY A 118 9.14 -3.37 -13.52
N ARG A 119 8.64 -2.87 -14.66
CA ARG A 119 9.46 -2.53 -15.84
C ARG A 119 10.63 -1.58 -15.55
N PRO A 120 10.48 -0.47 -14.78
CA PRO A 120 11.61 0.41 -14.49
C PRO A 120 12.69 -0.21 -13.60
N CYS A 121 12.46 -1.41 -13.07
CA CYS A 121 13.41 -2.16 -12.24
C CYS A 121 13.97 -3.38 -12.99
N GLU A 122 13.75 -3.49 -14.31
CA GLU A 122 13.99 -4.69 -15.10
C GLU A 122 15.46 -5.16 -15.06
N GLU A 123 16.40 -4.24 -15.01
CA GLU A 123 17.84 -4.55 -14.94
C GLU A 123 18.36 -4.83 -13.51
N GLN A 124 17.55 -4.53 -12.48
CA GLN A 124 18.01 -4.53 -11.09
C GLN A 124 17.28 -5.50 -10.19
N MET A 125 16.06 -5.94 -10.58
CA MET A 125 15.17 -6.68 -9.71
C MET A 125 14.45 -7.80 -10.44
N ILE A 126 14.50 -8.99 -9.90
CA ILE A 126 13.60 -10.09 -10.25
C ILE A 126 12.32 -9.90 -9.43
N VAL A 127 11.20 -9.78 -10.10
CA VAL A 127 9.89 -9.53 -9.49
C VAL A 127 9.11 -10.83 -9.42
N LEU A 128 8.86 -11.33 -8.22
CA LEU A 128 8.03 -12.49 -7.96
C LEU A 128 6.55 -12.09 -7.89
N SER A 129 5.66 -12.87 -8.50
CA SER A 129 4.21 -12.66 -8.46
C SER A 129 3.45 -13.98 -8.52
N ASP A 130 2.17 -13.94 -8.23
CA ASP A 130 1.30 -15.06 -8.51
C ASP A 130 0.90 -15.13 -10.01
N THR A 131 0.23 -16.21 -10.38
CA THR A 131 -0.19 -16.46 -11.77
C THR A 131 -1.25 -15.49 -12.29
N ALA A 132 -1.91 -14.71 -11.42
CA ALA A 132 -2.89 -13.69 -11.81
C ALA A 132 -2.24 -12.49 -12.53
N PHE A 133 -0.92 -12.36 -12.40
CA PHE A 133 -0.15 -11.34 -13.12
C PHE A 133 0.22 -11.76 -14.55
N HIS A 134 -0.05 -12.99 -14.97
CA HIS A 134 0.24 -13.39 -16.35
C HIS A 134 -0.62 -12.63 -17.36
N ALA A 135 0.04 -12.07 -18.39
CA ALA A 135 -0.61 -11.40 -19.51
C ALA A 135 -0.45 -12.20 -20.79
N THR A 136 -1.54 -12.35 -21.56
CA THR A 136 -1.53 -13.07 -22.85
C THR A 136 -0.63 -12.42 -23.91
N GLU A 137 -0.37 -11.12 -23.76
CA GLU A 137 0.50 -10.35 -24.68
C GLU A 137 2.00 -10.49 -24.35
N GLY A 138 2.32 -11.19 -23.27
CA GLY A 138 3.67 -11.41 -22.77
C GLY A 138 3.95 -10.67 -21.46
N ASP A 139 4.80 -11.30 -20.64
CA ASP A 139 5.20 -10.77 -19.34
C ASP A 139 6.54 -10.01 -19.44
N PRO A 140 6.82 -9.03 -18.57
CA PRO A 140 8.14 -8.42 -18.48
C PRO A 140 9.24 -9.45 -18.20
N SER A 141 10.43 -9.26 -18.75
CA SER A 141 11.55 -10.19 -18.64
C SER A 141 11.96 -10.49 -17.20
N ASN A 142 11.78 -9.52 -16.32
CA ASN A 142 12.11 -9.62 -14.90
C ASN A 142 10.95 -10.16 -14.03
N LEU A 143 9.77 -10.43 -14.59
CA LEU A 143 8.64 -10.99 -13.87
C LEU A 143 8.72 -12.51 -13.84
N LYS A 144 8.74 -13.08 -12.64
CA LYS A 144 8.70 -14.52 -12.43
C LYS A 144 7.38 -14.92 -11.76
N LEU A 145 6.57 -15.69 -12.50
CA LEU A 145 5.33 -16.24 -11.98
C LEU A 145 5.63 -17.44 -11.08
N CYS A 146 5.09 -17.44 -9.88
CA CYS A 146 5.25 -18.49 -8.89
C CYS A 146 3.89 -19.19 -8.68
N PRO A 147 3.79 -20.51 -8.95
CA PRO A 147 2.58 -21.28 -8.68
C PRO A 147 2.22 -21.28 -7.20
N ARG A 148 0.93 -21.46 -6.92
CA ARG A 148 0.41 -21.48 -5.56
C ARG A 148 0.99 -22.67 -4.79
N GLY A 149 1.63 -22.38 -3.64
CA GLY A 149 2.24 -23.40 -2.76
C GLY A 149 3.75 -23.56 -2.92
N GLU A 150 4.36 -23.04 -3.97
CA GLU A 150 5.83 -23.06 -4.15
C GLU A 150 6.51 -21.83 -3.53
N TRP A 151 5.74 -20.86 -3.06
CA TRP A 151 6.24 -19.56 -2.70
C TRP A 151 5.89 -19.17 -1.26
N GLN A 152 6.91 -19.12 -0.41
CA GLN A 152 6.79 -18.65 0.97
C GLN A 152 6.89 -17.11 1.10
N ASP A 153 7.48 -16.44 0.09
CA ASP A 153 7.70 -14.99 0.14
C ASP A 153 6.41 -14.15 0.03
N ARG A 154 5.29 -14.80 -0.32
CA ARG A 154 3.95 -14.19 -0.23
C ARG A 154 3.63 -13.73 1.20
N MET A 155 4.18 -14.40 2.21
CA MET A 155 4.04 -13.98 3.61
C MET A 155 4.58 -12.58 3.85
N LEU A 156 5.61 -12.15 3.10
CA LEU A 156 6.14 -10.79 3.19
C LEU A 156 5.08 -9.75 2.79
N VAL A 157 4.39 -9.98 1.67
CA VAL A 157 3.33 -9.06 1.21
C VAL A 157 2.17 -9.04 2.19
N GLU A 158 1.73 -10.20 2.67
CA GLU A 158 0.64 -10.30 3.65
C GLU A 158 1.01 -9.59 4.96
N THR A 159 2.26 -9.70 5.40
CA THR A 159 2.77 -8.97 6.58
C THR A 159 2.76 -7.46 6.33
N VAL A 160 3.29 -6.99 5.21
CA VAL A 160 3.31 -5.56 4.87
C VAL A 160 1.88 -5.02 4.73
N LEU A 161 0.97 -5.75 4.08
CA LEU A 161 -0.44 -5.37 3.99
C LEU A 161 -1.11 -5.30 5.38
N SER A 162 -0.78 -6.23 6.27
CA SER A 162 -1.25 -6.19 7.65
C SER A 162 -0.70 -4.98 8.41
N MET A 163 0.55 -4.62 8.21
CA MET A 163 1.13 -3.39 8.77
C MET A 163 0.44 -2.14 8.22
N LEU A 164 0.21 -2.07 6.92
CA LEU A 164 -0.52 -0.96 6.29
C LEU A 164 -1.94 -0.84 6.85
N THR A 165 -2.62 -1.94 7.06
CA THR A 165 -4.00 -1.96 7.55
C THR A 165 -4.12 -1.68 9.03
N LEU A 166 -3.30 -2.32 9.86
CA LEU A 166 -3.40 -2.26 11.32
C LEU A 166 -2.61 -1.08 11.91
N VAL A 167 -1.38 -0.85 11.45
CA VAL A 167 -0.50 0.21 11.97
C VAL A 167 -0.79 1.54 11.28
N CYS A 168 -0.86 1.55 9.93
CA CYS A 168 -1.10 2.76 9.15
C CYS A 168 -2.59 3.07 8.93
N HIS A 169 -3.50 2.28 9.53
CA HIS A 169 -4.95 2.48 9.47
C HIS A 169 -5.52 2.58 8.06
N MET A 170 -5.05 1.74 7.14
CA MET A 170 -5.52 1.72 5.76
C MET A 170 -6.91 1.05 5.60
N THR A 171 -7.44 0.40 6.64
CA THR A 171 -8.66 -0.42 6.60
C THR A 171 -9.93 0.33 6.23
N LYS A 172 -10.03 1.62 6.53
CA LYS A 172 -11.23 2.43 6.26
C LYS A 172 -10.86 3.68 5.49
N VAL A 173 -10.88 3.57 4.19
CA VAL A 173 -10.66 4.71 3.29
C VAL A 173 -12.04 5.29 2.93
N MET A 174 -12.48 6.30 3.67
CA MET A 174 -13.81 6.92 3.50
C MET A 174 -13.79 8.18 2.63
N HIS A 175 -12.84 8.30 1.72
CA HIS A 175 -12.75 9.46 0.84
C HIS A 175 -13.76 9.35 -0.31
N ARG A 176 -14.38 10.48 -0.66
CA ARG A 176 -15.36 10.57 -1.74
C ARG A 176 -14.74 10.96 -3.09
N GLY A 177 -13.49 11.33 -3.13
CA GLY A 177 -12.77 11.74 -4.35
C GLY A 177 -11.50 10.93 -4.56
N TRP A 178 -11.26 10.48 -5.79
CA TRP A 178 -10.12 9.63 -6.15
C TRP A 178 -8.76 10.25 -5.80
N ALA A 179 -8.61 11.56 -6.05
CA ALA A 179 -7.38 12.29 -5.72
C ALA A 179 -7.06 12.26 -4.20
N TYR A 180 -8.09 12.23 -3.34
CA TYR A 180 -7.89 12.11 -1.89
C TYR A 180 -7.51 10.68 -1.48
N VAL A 181 -8.06 9.67 -2.17
CA VAL A 181 -7.66 8.26 -1.97
C VAL A 181 -6.19 8.10 -2.33
N GLN A 182 -5.79 8.57 -3.50
CA GLN A 182 -4.39 8.51 -3.96
C GLN A 182 -3.44 9.25 -3.02
N ALA A 183 -3.79 10.47 -2.59
CA ALA A 183 -2.98 11.21 -1.62
C ALA A 183 -2.83 10.43 -0.30
N ARG A 184 -3.92 9.88 0.24
CA ARG A 184 -3.87 9.06 1.45
C ARG A 184 -2.95 7.86 1.27
N LEU A 185 -3.08 7.11 0.18
CA LEU A 185 -2.24 5.96 -0.10
C LEU A 185 -0.76 6.37 -0.21
N ALA A 186 -0.45 7.45 -0.93
CA ALA A 186 0.90 7.97 -1.07
C ALA A 186 1.56 8.24 0.31
N PHE A 187 0.87 8.94 1.20
CA PHE A 187 1.37 9.19 2.56
C PHE A 187 1.42 7.91 3.41
N THR A 188 0.51 6.98 3.19
CA THR A 188 0.52 5.69 3.91
C THR A 188 1.74 4.86 3.52
N MET A 189 2.09 4.77 2.22
CA MET A 189 3.29 4.07 1.75
C MET A 189 4.57 4.71 2.27
N ALA A 190 4.66 6.04 2.20
CA ALA A 190 5.79 6.78 2.77
C ALA A 190 5.94 6.55 4.28
N ALA A 191 4.85 6.64 5.03
CA ALA A 191 4.87 6.40 6.47
C ALA A 191 5.26 4.95 6.81
N CYS A 192 4.80 3.96 6.04
CA CYS A 192 5.20 2.57 6.22
C CYS A 192 6.71 2.40 6.05
N ASN A 193 7.28 2.91 4.96
CA ASN A 193 8.72 2.83 4.72
C ASN A 193 9.53 3.53 5.82
N VAL A 194 9.12 4.72 6.25
CA VAL A 194 9.78 5.45 7.34
C VAL A 194 9.73 4.64 8.65
N LEU A 195 8.58 4.03 8.96
CA LEU A 195 8.44 3.22 10.18
C LEU A 195 9.34 1.98 10.12
N VAL A 196 9.37 1.26 8.99
CA VAL A 196 10.24 0.08 8.82
C VAL A 196 11.71 0.48 8.98
N GLN A 197 12.14 1.55 8.32
CA GLN A 197 13.52 2.03 8.43
C GLN A 197 13.88 2.53 9.83
N TRP A 198 12.95 3.22 10.48
CA TRP A 198 13.16 3.73 11.86
C TRP A 198 13.36 2.60 12.87
N HIS A 199 12.62 1.51 12.74
CA HIS A 199 12.80 0.36 13.62
C HIS A 199 14.14 -0.37 13.41
N GLY A 200 14.87 -0.05 12.33
CA GLY A 200 16.22 -0.56 12.10
C GLY A 200 16.28 -2.08 11.97
N PHE A 201 15.24 -2.70 11.39
CA PHE A 201 15.21 -4.14 11.18
C PHE A 201 16.43 -4.59 10.40
N GLN A 202 17.15 -5.56 10.96
CA GLN A 202 18.32 -6.16 10.32
C GLN A 202 17.88 -7.38 9.51
N PRO A 203 18.41 -7.55 8.28
CA PRO A 203 18.13 -8.75 7.52
C PRO A 203 18.71 -9.99 8.22
N THR A 204 17.97 -11.09 8.14
CA THR A 204 18.42 -12.41 8.56
C THR A 204 19.54 -12.93 7.65
N ALA A 205 20.13 -14.07 7.98
CA ALA A 205 21.12 -14.75 7.12
C ALA A 205 20.55 -15.10 5.72
N SER A 206 19.23 -15.22 5.59
CA SER A 206 18.53 -15.41 4.31
C SER A 206 18.33 -14.11 3.50
N GLY A 207 18.75 -12.95 4.04
CA GLY A 207 18.62 -11.65 3.39
C GLY A 207 17.24 -11.00 3.51
N PHE A 208 16.31 -11.62 4.23
CA PHE A 208 14.97 -11.06 4.49
C PHE A 208 14.89 -10.42 5.86
N VAL A 209 14.11 -9.35 5.95
CA VAL A 209 13.82 -8.69 7.23
C VAL A 209 12.62 -9.38 7.88
N PRO A 210 12.73 -9.87 9.12
CA PRO A 210 11.60 -10.44 9.86
C PRO A 210 10.68 -9.31 10.31
N LEU A 211 9.70 -8.97 9.47
CA LEU A 211 8.68 -7.98 9.82
C LEU A 211 7.64 -8.64 10.73
N SER A 212 7.48 -8.10 11.93
CA SER A 212 6.46 -8.53 12.88
C SER A 212 5.57 -7.35 13.30
N ILE A 213 4.24 -7.54 13.19
CA ILE A 213 3.29 -6.53 13.67
C ILE A 213 3.45 -6.27 15.17
N ALA A 214 3.83 -7.30 15.93
CA ALA A 214 4.05 -7.17 17.37
C ALA A 214 5.19 -6.21 17.71
N GLU A 215 6.24 -6.19 16.89
CA GLU A 215 7.38 -5.27 17.07
C GLU A 215 7.05 -3.84 16.70
N PHE A 216 6.04 -3.63 15.82
CA PHE A 216 5.51 -2.30 15.52
C PHE A 216 4.48 -1.80 16.54
N SER A 217 4.03 -2.65 17.44
CA SER A 217 2.99 -2.32 18.42
C SER A 217 3.54 -1.92 19.79
N LEU A 218 4.82 -1.67 19.89
CA LEU A 218 5.45 -1.12 21.12
C LEU A 218 5.00 0.29 21.41
#